data_e1b466be3726276d5ba97f113643a6a6
#
_entry.id   e1b466be3726276d5ba97f113643a6a6
#
_cell.length_a   1.000
_cell.length_b   1.000
_cell.length_c   1.000
_cell.angle_alpha   90.00
_cell.angle_beta   90.00
_cell.angle_gamma   90.00
#
_symmetry.space_group_name_H-M   'P 1'
#
loop_
_entity.id
_entity.type
_entity.pdbx_description
1 polymer ?
#
loop_
_entity_poly.entity_id
_entity_poly.type
_entity_poly.pdbx_seq_one_letter_code
_entity_poly.pdbx_strand_id
1 'polypeptide(L)'
;MKSEYLGNGLVIRNASREDIPALLEHFRIVHGEVVIDQLRTMLEHYPRFSWEDSFIIANPKSGQIVSCVFLLQNVWSLDGIEFSTIEMEAVGTLKSYRYQGHIRMLNDEFEKRAAQYHPVLHTIAGIPHFYRNFGYEYAARLGGGYPVNPSLIPRLPERKREPVTFRAVTSKNFKEFLRYRENHLPWRTWIRKIRPEDAAYLIYDATSPEQEAFFFYMVKENDRTVGTFFLARWEKRLDIVELYLDSHRYVDSVLRFAERLAHDWDGLPVRVVPPNQKQIREYVSARTQAEVLGRYAWYIKIPSIPRFIETISPLFSDRLRDTEFLDFTGELRVTTYKKGYSISFERGSFKGVTKKSERDPGEYHLRIPNGHLTRLLMGYETLDELATHEPDVQCSAAMRPLVRVLFPKLEAAVDPFY
;
A
#
# COMPACT_ATOMS: atom_id res chain seq x y z
N MET A 1 -18.84 -7.14 17.65
CA MET A 1 -18.66 -7.08 19.13
C MET A 1 -20.00 -6.82 19.82
N LYS A 2 -20.11 -7.04 21.14
CA LYS A 2 -21.26 -6.58 21.90
C LYS A 2 -21.12 -5.08 22.17
N SER A 3 -22.25 -4.35 22.16
CA SER A 3 -22.23 -2.93 22.52
C SER A 3 -21.83 -2.74 23.97
N GLU A 4 -20.88 -1.83 24.22
CA GLU A 4 -20.38 -1.52 25.56
C GLU A 4 -20.54 -0.01 25.84
N TYR A 5 -21.14 0.33 26.99
CA TYR A 5 -21.30 1.71 27.43
C TYR A 5 -20.00 2.22 28.07
N LEU A 6 -19.55 3.37 27.61
CA LEU A 6 -18.41 4.08 28.17
C LEU A 6 -18.86 5.01 29.31
N GLY A 7 -17.98 5.27 30.28
CA GLY A 7 -18.31 6.07 31.46
C GLY A 7 -18.76 7.53 31.18
N ASN A 8 -18.57 8.02 29.95
CA ASN A 8 -18.97 9.35 29.48
C ASN A 8 -20.31 9.38 28.74
N GLY A 9 -21.12 8.30 28.77
CA GLY A 9 -22.40 8.19 28.10
C GLY A 9 -22.35 7.86 26.62
N LEU A 10 -21.16 7.57 26.07
CA LEU A 10 -20.98 7.06 24.72
C LEU A 10 -21.07 5.53 24.71
N VAL A 11 -21.20 4.96 23.52
CA VAL A 11 -21.19 3.51 23.31
C VAL A 11 -20.15 3.14 22.25
N ILE A 12 -19.37 2.08 22.51
CA ILE A 12 -18.51 1.44 21.52
C ILE A 12 -19.22 0.20 20.98
N ARG A 13 -19.28 0.07 19.65
CA ARG A 13 -19.94 -1.04 18.95
C ARG A 13 -19.44 -1.18 17.51
N ASN A 14 -19.85 -2.25 16.84
CA ASN A 14 -19.76 -2.30 15.38
C ASN A 14 -20.79 -1.31 14.78
N ALA A 15 -20.43 -0.74 13.62
CA ALA A 15 -21.42 -0.04 12.81
C ALA A 15 -22.37 -1.03 12.14
N SER A 16 -23.46 -0.51 11.59
CA SER A 16 -24.46 -1.25 10.82
C SER A 16 -24.84 -0.44 9.57
N ARG A 17 -25.63 -1.03 8.69
CA ARG A 17 -26.08 -0.35 7.46
C ARG A 17 -26.91 0.91 7.77
N GLU A 18 -27.64 0.90 8.87
CA GLU A 18 -28.46 2.02 9.33
C GLU A 18 -27.60 3.23 9.75
N ASP A 19 -26.32 3.01 10.07
CA ASP A 19 -25.37 4.06 10.43
C ASP A 19 -24.80 4.82 9.23
N ILE A 20 -25.04 4.39 7.97
CA ILE A 20 -24.47 5.03 6.78
C ILE A 20 -24.65 6.54 6.77
N PRO A 21 -25.85 7.12 7.00
CA PRO A 21 -25.99 8.58 7.01
C PRO A 21 -25.13 9.27 8.06
N ALA A 22 -25.04 8.72 9.27
CA ALA A 22 -24.24 9.27 10.35
C ALA A 22 -22.72 9.08 10.11
N LEU A 23 -22.31 7.98 9.47
CA LEU A 23 -20.93 7.75 9.02
C LEU A 23 -20.52 8.76 7.96
N LEU A 24 -21.32 8.97 6.92
CA LEU A 24 -21.03 9.94 5.87
C LEU A 24 -20.93 11.37 6.43
N GLU A 25 -21.78 11.74 7.39
CA GLU A 25 -21.67 13.03 8.08
C GLU A 25 -20.37 13.12 8.92
N HIS A 26 -20.04 12.05 9.66
CA HIS A 26 -18.77 11.97 10.39
C HIS A 26 -17.57 12.13 9.45
N PHE A 27 -17.57 11.42 8.31
CA PHE A 27 -16.50 11.48 7.32
C PHE A 27 -16.38 12.87 6.68
N ARG A 28 -17.50 13.52 6.38
CA ARG A 28 -17.54 14.91 5.87
C ARG A 28 -16.84 15.87 6.83
N ILE A 29 -17.11 15.75 8.13
CA ILE A 29 -16.51 16.62 9.14
C ILE A 29 -15.03 16.33 9.35
N VAL A 30 -14.61 15.06 9.27
CA VAL A 30 -13.24 14.65 9.61
C VAL A 30 -12.31 14.68 8.41
N HIS A 31 -12.77 14.24 7.24
CA HIS A 31 -11.96 14.03 6.04
C HIS A 31 -12.27 15.02 4.91
N GLY A 32 -13.40 15.71 4.98
CA GLY A 32 -13.85 16.65 3.95
C GLY A 32 -14.83 16.05 2.95
N GLU A 33 -15.40 16.92 2.11
CA GLU A 33 -16.42 16.55 1.12
C GLU A 33 -15.83 15.69 -0.01
N VAL A 34 -14.57 15.93 -0.37
CA VAL A 34 -13.90 15.32 -1.54
C VAL A 34 -13.81 13.80 -1.52
N VAL A 35 -13.89 13.16 -0.34
CA VAL A 35 -13.77 11.71 -0.17
C VAL A 35 -15.10 10.99 0.02
N ILE A 36 -16.23 11.70 0.02
CA ILE A 36 -17.53 11.11 0.42
C ILE A 36 -17.99 10.03 -0.54
N ASP A 37 -17.84 10.22 -1.86
CA ASP A 37 -18.24 9.22 -2.84
C ASP A 37 -17.38 7.96 -2.75
N GLN A 38 -16.08 8.10 -2.53
CA GLN A 38 -15.18 6.97 -2.27
C GLN A 38 -15.60 6.18 -1.04
N LEU A 39 -15.83 6.86 0.08
CA LEU A 39 -16.24 6.22 1.33
C LEU A 39 -17.60 5.55 1.19
N ARG A 40 -18.55 6.17 0.49
CA ARG A 40 -19.84 5.57 0.16
C ARG A 40 -19.65 4.29 -0.65
N THR A 41 -18.84 4.36 -1.72
CA THR A 41 -18.56 3.22 -2.60
C THR A 41 -17.87 2.10 -1.83
N MET A 42 -16.98 2.43 -0.89
CA MET A 42 -16.36 1.44 0.00
C MET A 42 -17.41 0.73 0.87
N LEU A 43 -18.31 1.46 1.49
CA LEU A 43 -19.36 0.89 2.36
C LEU A 43 -20.37 0.01 1.61
N GLU A 44 -20.64 0.34 0.34
CA GLU A 44 -21.69 -0.30 -0.45
C GLU A 44 -21.15 -1.39 -1.39
N HIS A 45 -19.93 -1.26 -1.90
CA HIS A 45 -19.41 -2.06 -3.01
C HIS A 45 -18.06 -2.72 -2.76
N TYR A 46 -17.35 -2.43 -1.65
CA TYR A 46 -16.09 -3.12 -1.40
C TYR A 46 -16.34 -4.61 -1.12
N PRO A 47 -15.82 -5.54 -1.95
CA PRO A 47 -16.26 -6.94 -1.96
C PRO A 47 -15.97 -7.71 -0.66
N ARG A 48 -14.99 -7.23 0.09
CA ARG A 48 -14.52 -7.85 1.35
C ARG A 48 -14.88 -6.99 2.57
N PHE A 49 -15.80 -6.01 2.40
CA PHE A 49 -16.31 -5.22 3.51
C PHE A 49 -17.27 -6.04 4.37
N SER A 50 -17.16 -5.88 5.68
CA SER A 50 -18.10 -6.45 6.65
C SER A 50 -18.40 -5.43 7.74
N TRP A 51 -19.68 -5.32 8.11
CA TRP A 51 -20.07 -4.50 9.24
C TRP A 51 -19.45 -4.96 10.57
N GLU A 52 -19.11 -6.22 10.70
CA GLU A 52 -18.36 -6.75 11.85
C GLU A 52 -16.92 -6.22 11.93
N ASP A 53 -16.39 -5.71 10.82
CA ASP A 53 -15.06 -5.16 10.67
C ASP A 53 -15.03 -3.62 10.80
N SER A 54 -16.17 -3.01 11.17
CA SER A 54 -16.32 -1.58 11.35
C SER A 54 -16.60 -1.24 12.80
N PHE A 55 -15.76 -0.42 13.42
CA PHE A 55 -15.82 -0.09 14.84
C PHE A 55 -16.11 1.39 15.00
N ILE A 56 -17.12 1.73 15.82
CA ILE A 56 -17.50 3.10 16.08
C ILE A 56 -17.65 3.36 17.58
N ILE A 57 -17.44 4.63 17.96
CA ILE A 57 -17.92 5.19 19.22
C ILE A 57 -18.99 6.21 18.84
N ALA A 58 -20.18 6.07 19.43
CA ALA A 58 -21.33 6.89 19.11
C ALA A 58 -22.04 7.38 20.37
N ASN A 59 -22.75 8.50 20.22
CA ASN A 59 -23.68 8.98 21.23
C ASN A 59 -25.06 8.29 21.01
N PRO A 60 -25.49 7.40 21.91
CA PRO A 60 -26.72 6.63 21.72
C PRO A 60 -28.00 7.48 21.74
N LYS A 61 -27.96 8.72 22.29
CA LYS A 61 -29.12 9.61 22.33
C LYS A 61 -29.31 10.39 21.04
N SER A 62 -28.22 10.84 20.41
CA SER A 62 -28.27 11.64 19.17
C SER A 62 -28.03 10.83 17.92
N GLY A 63 -27.50 9.61 18.03
CA GLY A 63 -27.01 8.81 16.90
C GLY A 63 -25.69 9.31 16.30
N GLN A 64 -25.10 10.40 16.84
CA GLN A 64 -23.86 10.97 16.31
C GLN A 64 -22.68 10.02 16.51
N ILE A 65 -21.98 9.70 15.43
CA ILE A 65 -20.71 8.98 15.47
C ILE A 65 -19.59 9.96 15.80
N VAL A 66 -18.87 9.71 16.88
CA VAL A 66 -17.82 10.59 17.37
C VAL A 66 -16.42 10.10 17.01
N SER A 67 -16.26 8.80 16.80
CA SER A 67 -15.00 8.21 16.36
C SER A 67 -15.24 6.89 15.61
N CYS A 68 -14.40 6.56 14.64
CA CYS A 68 -14.49 5.31 13.89
C CYS A 68 -13.12 4.79 13.47
N VAL A 69 -13.05 3.48 13.24
CA VAL A 69 -11.93 2.72 12.64
C VAL A 69 -12.53 1.55 11.88
N PHE A 70 -12.12 1.35 10.63
CA PHE A 70 -12.55 0.22 9.81
C PHE A 70 -11.39 -0.70 9.50
N LEU A 71 -11.72 -1.95 9.31
CA LEU A 71 -10.80 -3.01 8.91
C LEU A 71 -11.18 -3.47 7.52
N LEU A 72 -10.27 -3.30 6.55
CA LEU A 72 -10.44 -3.79 5.19
C LEU A 72 -9.49 -4.96 4.92
N GLN A 73 -10.04 -6.04 4.41
CA GLN A 73 -9.24 -7.21 4.00
C GLN A 73 -8.70 -6.99 2.60
N ASN A 74 -7.39 -7.15 2.43
CA ASN A 74 -6.69 -7.03 1.17
C ASN A 74 -5.80 -8.24 0.91
N VAL A 75 -5.32 -8.36 -0.31
CA VAL A 75 -4.30 -9.32 -0.69
C VAL A 75 -3.14 -8.54 -1.31
N TRP A 76 -1.95 -8.73 -0.75
CA TRP A 76 -0.72 -8.26 -1.37
C TRP A 76 0.07 -9.44 -1.91
N SER A 77 1.00 -9.16 -2.79
CA SER A 77 1.93 -10.16 -3.31
C SER A 77 3.35 -9.62 -3.40
N LEU A 78 4.30 -10.54 -3.33
CA LEU A 78 5.71 -10.31 -3.64
C LEU A 78 6.21 -11.47 -4.49
N ASP A 79 6.69 -11.18 -5.70
CA ASP A 79 7.25 -12.18 -6.62
C ASP A 79 6.35 -13.43 -6.80
N GLY A 80 5.04 -13.21 -6.94
CA GLY A 80 4.03 -14.27 -7.12
C GLY A 80 3.49 -14.90 -5.84
N ILE A 81 4.09 -14.63 -4.67
CA ILE A 81 3.58 -15.12 -3.39
C ILE A 81 2.48 -14.17 -2.92
N GLU A 82 1.25 -14.64 -2.88
CA GLU A 82 0.10 -13.89 -2.35
C GLU A 82 -0.11 -14.17 -0.86
N PHE A 83 -0.55 -13.15 -0.13
CA PHE A 83 -0.87 -13.26 1.30
C PHE A 83 -1.90 -12.23 1.75
N SER A 84 -2.61 -12.58 2.82
CA SER A 84 -3.62 -11.72 3.43
C SER A 84 -2.98 -10.52 4.13
N THR A 85 -3.52 -9.35 3.88
CA THR A 85 -3.22 -8.11 4.60
C THR A 85 -4.50 -7.51 5.15
N ILE A 86 -4.37 -6.78 6.24
CA ILE A 86 -5.46 -6.00 6.82
C ILE A 86 -5.07 -4.53 6.74
N GLU A 87 -5.95 -3.74 6.15
CA GLU A 87 -5.80 -2.29 6.07
C GLU A 87 -6.70 -1.62 7.11
N MET A 88 -6.12 -0.73 7.90
CA MET A 88 -6.87 0.12 8.80
C MET A 88 -7.33 1.35 8.03
N GLU A 89 -8.62 1.58 7.97
CA GLU A 89 -9.24 2.60 7.14
C GLU A 89 -10.21 3.51 7.89
N ALA A 90 -10.56 4.64 7.25
CA ALA A 90 -11.56 5.59 7.72
C ALA A 90 -11.39 5.99 9.19
N VAL A 91 -10.13 6.14 9.62
CA VAL A 91 -9.81 6.47 11.02
C VAL A 91 -10.12 7.93 11.30
N GLY A 92 -11.09 8.20 12.17
CA GLY A 92 -11.50 9.55 12.48
C GLY A 92 -12.00 9.75 13.90
N THR A 93 -11.81 10.96 14.42
CA THR A 93 -12.42 11.43 15.67
C THR A 93 -12.80 12.89 15.53
N LEU A 94 -14.05 13.22 15.84
CA LEU A 94 -14.53 14.60 15.88
C LEU A 94 -13.66 15.46 16.80
N LYS A 95 -13.38 16.69 16.41
CA LYS A 95 -12.43 17.59 17.10
C LYS A 95 -12.70 17.73 18.60
N SER A 96 -13.98 17.83 19.00
CA SER A 96 -14.43 17.97 20.39
C SER A 96 -14.22 16.71 21.24
N TYR A 97 -13.97 15.56 20.61
CA TYR A 97 -13.78 14.25 21.27
C TYR A 97 -12.34 13.74 21.17
N ARG A 98 -11.41 14.54 20.64
CA ARG A 98 -9.99 14.18 20.56
C ARG A 98 -9.34 14.13 21.96
N TYR A 99 -8.22 13.42 22.06
CA TYR A 99 -7.44 13.26 23.30
C TYR A 99 -8.15 12.49 24.43
N GLN A 100 -9.27 11.82 24.15
CA GLN A 100 -10.02 11.01 25.12
C GLN A 100 -9.72 9.50 24.98
N GLY A 101 -8.73 9.11 24.19
CA GLY A 101 -8.32 7.71 24.04
C GLY A 101 -9.19 6.89 23.07
N HIS A 102 -10.16 7.47 22.38
CA HIS A 102 -11.11 6.77 21.51
C HIS A 102 -10.42 5.89 20.45
N ILE A 103 -9.43 6.43 19.73
CA ILE A 103 -8.70 5.64 18.72
C ILE A 103 -7.94 4.46 19.35
N ARG A 104 -7.45 4.59 20.60
CA ARG A 104 -6.81 3.47 21.28
C ARG A 104 -7.81 2.35 21.57
N MET A 105 -9.01 2.68 22.10
CA MET A 105 -10.07 1.70 22.32
C MET A 105 -10.50 1.01 21.02
N LEU A 106 -10.71 1.79 19.95
CA LEU A 106 -11.08 1.26 18.64
C LEU A 106 -9.96 0.41 18.03
N ASN A 107 -8.69 0.79 18.21
CA ASN A 107 -7.55 -0.02 17.76
C ASN A 107 -7.47 -1.35 18.53
N ASP A 108 -7.81 -1.39 19.81
CA ASP A 108 -7.82 -2.63 20.56
C ASP A 108 -8.87 -3.62 20.00
N GLU A 109 -10.06 -3.14 19.61
CA GLU A 109 -11.07 -3.96 18.95
C GLU A 109 -10.64 -4.36 17.53
N PHE A 110 -10.04 -3.42 16.77
CA PHE A 110 -9.43 -3.70 15.47
C PHE A 110 -8.40 -4.85 15.56
N GLU A 111 -7.47 -4.79 16.51
CA GLU A 111 -6.43 -5.82 16.67
C GLU A 111 -7.02 -7.19 17.05
N LYS A 112 -8.02 -7.23 17.94
CA LYS A 112 -8.73 -8.46 18.29
C LYS A 112 -9.42 -9.08 17.07
N ARG A 113 -10.05 -8.25 16.23
CA ARG A 113 -10.74 -8.72 15.03
C ARG A 113 -9.75 -9.13 13.95
N ALA A 114 -8.72 -8.31 13.70
CA ALA A 114 -7.66 -8.59 12.72
C ALA A 114 -6.97 -9.93 13.00
N ALA A 115 -6.73 -10.26 14.28
CA ALA A 115 -6.12 -11.53 14.66
C ALA A 115 -6.90 -12.76 14.18
N GLN A 116 -8.23 -12.67 14.00
CA GLN A 116 -9.07 -13.76 13.51
C GLN A 116 -8.82 -14.09 12.04
N TYR A 117 -8.37 -13.10 11.25
CA TYR A 117 -8.02 -13.28 9.83
C TYR A 117 -6.59 -13.77 9.62
N HIS A 118 -5.79 -13.83 10.68
CA HIS A 118 -4.41 -14.27 10.62
C HIS A 118 -3.59 -13.55 9.51
N PRO A 119 -3.61 -12.23 9.40
CA PRO A 119 -2.90 -11.52 8.34
C PRO A 119 -1.39 -11.61 8.50
N VAL A 120 -0.69 -11.42 7.38
CA VAL A 120 0.77 -11.30 7.36
C VAL A 120 1.19 -9.87 7.68
N LEU A 121 0.43 -8.89 7.20
CA LEU A 121 0.67 -7.47 7.41
C LEU A 121 -0.60 -6.75 7.87
N HIS A 122 -0.43 -5.73 8.71
CA HIS A 122 -1.37 -4.63 8.84
C HIS A 122 -0.80 -3.39 8.15
N THR A 123 -1.65 -2.65 7.46
CA THR A 123 -1.27 -1.48 6.66
C THR A 123 -2.16 -0.28 6.98
N ILE A 124 -1.64 0.92 6.79
CA ILE A 124 -2.43 2.15 6.78
C ILE A 124 -1.69 3.28 6.05
N ALA A 125 -2.39 4.03 5.21
CA ALA A 125 -1.96 5.30 4.65
C ALA A 125 -2.39 6.43 5.63
N GLY A 126 -1.69 6.57 6.74
CA GLY A 126 -2.14 7.43 7.84
C GLY A 126 -1.32 8.70 8.04
N ILE A 127 -1.82 9.60 8.88
CA ILE A 127 -1.15 10.87 9.20
C ILE A 127 0.25 10.66 9.82
N PRO A 128 1.21 11.58 9.59
CA PRO A 128 2.59 11.40 10.04
C PRO A 128 2.71 11.14 11.54
N HIS A 129 3.63 10.25 11.92
CA HIS A 129 4.04 9.88 13.28
C HIS A 129 3.00 9.13 14.11
N PHE A 130 1.72 9.35 13.94
CA PHE A 130 0.64 8.90 14.83
C PHE A 130 0.61 7.37 15.01
N TYR A 131 0.71 6.61 13.94
CA TYR A 131 0.54 5.14 13.97
C TYR A 131 1.74 4.37 14.53
N ARG A 132 2.88 5.03 14.73
CA ARG A 132 4.00 4.45 15.49
C ARG A 132 3.60 4.09 16.92
N ASN A 133 2.65 4.82 17.50
CA ASN A 133 2.11 4.51 18.84
C ASN A 133 1.39 3.16 18.91
N PHE A 134 1.02 2.58 17.77
CA PHE A 134 0.34 1.29 17.63
C PHE A 134 1.25 0.21 17.03
N GLY A 135 2.54 0.46 16.92
CA GLY A 135 3.55 -0.49 16.44
C GLY A 135 3.71 -0.56 14.93
N TYR A 136 3.17 0.40 14.20
CA TYR A 136 3.42 0.57 12.77
C TYR A 136 4.73 1.33 12.51
N GLU A 137 5.33 1.09 11.35
CA GLU A 137 6.50 1.84 10.87
C GLU A 137 6.37 2.10 9.37
N TYR A 138 6.93 3.21 8.88
CA TYR A 138 7.03 3.46 7.45
C TYR A 138 7.92 2.42 6.78
N ALA A 139 7.34 1.54 5.98
CA ALA A 139 8.06 0.41 5.42
C ALA A 139 7.67 0.00 4.00
N ALA A 140 6.80 0.75 3.33
CA ALA A 140 6.56 0.61 1.90
C ALA A 140 6.32 1.99 1.30
N ARG A 141 6.80 2.19 0.07
CA ARG A 141 6.63 3.47 -0.62
C ARG A 141 5.17 3.71 -0.95
N LEU A 142 4.72 4.95 -0.78
CA LEU A 142 3.40 5.41 -1.18
C LEU A 142 3.55 6.76 -1.90
N GLY A 143 2.92 6.87 -3.07
CA GLY A 143 2.89 8.11 -3.83
C GLY A 143 4.29 8.62 -4.22
N GLY A 144 4.45 9.93 -4.25
CA GLY A 144 5.53 10.61 -4.92
C GLY A 144 5.19 10.75 -6.40
N GLY A 145 5.99 11.47 -7.16
CA GLY A 145 5.77 11.59 -8.60
C GLY A 145 6.61 12.68 -9.23
N TYR A 146 6.69 12.61 -10.54
CA TYR A 146 7.39 13.60 -11.36
C TYR A 146 6.36 14.57 -11.92
N PRO A 147 6.44 15.88 -11.63
CA PRO A 147 5.61 16.87 -12.32
C PRO A 147 5.89 16.82 -13.82
N VAL A 148 4.86 16.63 -14.60
CA VAL A 148 4.95 16.69 -16.05
C VAL A 148 5.21 18.15 -16.47
N ASN A 149 6.16 18.34 -17.38
CA ASN A 149 6.36 19.62 -18.02
C ASN A 149 5.78 19.57 -19.45
N PRO A 150 4.63 20.19 -19.71
CA PRO A 150 3.98 20.13 -21.01
C PRO A 150 4.86 20.59 -22.18
N SER A 151 5.83 21.48 -21.92
CA SER A 151 6.76 21.97 -22.95
C SER A 151 7.80 20.93 -23.39
N LEU A 152 8.04 19.89 -22.56
CA LEU A 152 8.95 18.79 -22.87
C LEU A 152 8.27 17.64 -23.61
N ILE A 153 6.94 17.65 -23.70
CA ILE A 153 6.19 16.61 -24.42
C ILE A 153 6.22 16.95 -25.92
N PRO A 154 6.79 16.08 -26.79
CA PRO A 154 6.82 16.33 -28.22
C PRO A 154 5.41 16.50 -28.79
N ARG A 155 5.22 17.61 -29.51
CA ARG A 155 3.96 17.85 -30.24
C ARG A 155 3.83 16.87 -31.42
N LEU A 156 2.61 16.43 -31.65
CA LEU A 156 2.34 15.70 -32.90
C LEU A 156 2.44 16.66 -34.08
N PRO A 157 3.11 16.27 -35.19
CA PRO A 157 3.06 17.02 -36.44
C PRO A 157 1.60 17.19 -36.91
N GLU A 158 1.26 18.33 -37.51
CA GLU A 158 -0.10 18.75 -37.87
C GLU A 158 -0.97 17.71 -38.62
N ARG A 159 -0.36 16.75 -39.32
CA ARG A 159 -1.05 15.70 -40.07
C ARG A 159 -0.93 14.29 -39.50
N LYS A 160 -0.24 14.13 -38.36
CA LYS A 160 -0.09 12.82 -37.71
C LYS A 160 -1.15 12.63 -36.64
N ARG A 161 -1.72 11.43 -36.61
CA ARG A 161 -2.59 10.98 -35.51
C ARG A 161 -1.76 10.31 -34.43
N GLU A 162 -2.33 10.23 -33.22
CA GLU A 162 -1.74 9.43 -32.16
C GLU A 162 -1.55 7.97 -32.63
N PRO A 163 -0.40 7.35 -32.35
CA PRO A 163 -0.13 5.96 -32.72
C PRO A 163 -0.99 4.97 -31.94
N VAL A 164 -1.65 5.43 -30.87
CA VAL A 164 -2.49 4.64 -29.98
C VAL A 164 -3.81 5.35 -29.69
N THR A 165 -4.80 4.58 -29.29
CA THR A 165 -6.07 5.06 -28.74
C THR A 165 -6.17 4.67 -27.27
N PHE A 166 -6.98 5.40 -26.52
CA PHE A 166 -7.19 5.18 -25.08
C PHE A 166 -8.63 4.70 -24.87
N ARG A 167 -8.75 3.48 -24.34
CA ARG A 167 -10.05 2.88 -24.04
C ARG A 167 -10.28 2.87 -22.54
N ALA A 168 -11.33 3.55 -22.10
CA ALA A 168 -11.74 3.49 -20.70
C ALA A 168 -12.08 2.05 -20.30
N VAL A 169 -11.66 1.69 -19.10
CA VAL A 169 -11.98 0.40 -18.49
C VAL A 169 -13.37 0.51 -17.87
N THR A 170 -14.18 -0.50 -18.13
CA THR A 170 -15.52 -0.67 -17.60
C THR A 170 -15.66 -2.09 -17.04
N SER A 171 -16.74 -2.41 -16.36
CA SER A 171 -17.02 -3.78 -15.91
C SER A 171 -16.94 -4.83 -17.03
N LYS A 172 -17.26 -4.45 -18.29
CA LYS A 172 -17.24 -5.36 -19.44
C LYS A 172 -15.82 -5.75 -19.90
N ASN A 173 -14.84 -4.86 -19.76
CA ASN A 173 -13.47 -5.10 -20.22
C ASN A 173 -12.44 -5.14 -19.07
N PHE A 174 -12.90 -5.12 -17.82
CA PHE A 174 -12.05 -5.15 -16.63
C PHE A 174 -11.12 -6.38 -16.57
N LYS A 175 -11.62 -7.54 -17.00
CA LYS A 175 -10.81 -8.77 -17.06
C LYS A 175 -9.65 -8.66 -18.07
N GLU A 176 -9.83 -7.94 -19.19
CA GLU A 176 -8.75 -7.69 -20.16
C GLU A 176 -7.69 -6.78 -19.56
N PHE A 177 -8.12 -5.71 -18.89
CA PHE A 177 -7.25 -4.80 -18.14
C PHE A 177 -6.42 -5.57 -17.10
N LEU A 178 -7.04 -6.37 -16.24
CA LEU A 178 -6.36 -7.15 -15.20
C LEU A 178 -5.33 -8.12 -15.81
N ARG A 179 -5.69 -8.83 -16.88
CA ARG A 179 -4.77 -9.77 -17.53
C ARG A 179 -3.51 -9.07 -18.03
N TYR A 180 -3.67 -7.90 -18.67
CA TYR A 180 -2.53 -7.13 -19.14
C TYR A 180 -1.67 -6.67 -17.95
N ARG A 181 -2.30 -6.08 -16.93
CA ARG A 181 -1.61 -5.63 -15.71
C ARG A 181 -0.81 -6.78 -15.08
N GLU A 182 -1.43 -7.92 -14.81
CA GLU A 182 -0.79 -9.08 -14.17
C GLU A 182 0.46 -9.57 -14.94
N ASN A 183 0.43 -9.56 -16.26
CA ASN A 183 1.55 -9.99 -17.09
C ASN A 183 2.73 -8.98 -17.09
N HIS A 184 2.53 -7.78 -16.57
CA HIS A 184 3.52 -6.70 -16.56
C HIS A 184 3.95 -6.28 -15.15
N LEU A 185 3.47 -7.00 -14.12
CA LEU A 185 3.87 -6.74 -12.74
C LEU A 185 5.38 -6.93 -12.58
N PRO A 186 6.07 -5.96 -11.94
CA PRO A 186 7.51 -6.03 -11.78
C PRO A 186 7.93 -7.03 -10.69
N TRP A 187 9.10 -7.63 -10.85
CA TRP A 187 9.77 -8.43 -9.82
C TRP A 187 10.31 -7.56 -8.68
N ARG A 188 10.50 -8.17 -7.50
CA ARG A 188 11.02 -7.51 -6.29
C ARG A 188 10.19 -6.30 -5.88
N THR A 189 8.88 -6.40 -6.08
CA THR A 189 7.96 -5.30 -5.81
C THR A 189 6.74 -5.79 -5.05
N TRP A 190 6.43 -5.10 -3.95
CA TRP A 190 5.17 -5.29 -3.23
C TRP A 190 4.02 -4.75 -4.06
N ILE A 191 2.97 -5.56 -4.25
CA ILE A 191 1.85 -5.24 -5.13
C ILE A 191 0.55 -5.56 -4.41
N ARG A 192 -0.40 -4.62 -4.45
CA ARG A 192 -1.80 -4.90 -4.11
C ARG A 192 -2.44 -5.65 -5.25
N LYS A 193 -3.00 -6.81 -4.95
CA LYS A 193 -3.73 -7.63 -5.93
C LYS A 193 -5.11 -7.02 -6.16
N ILE A 194 -5.44 -6.81 -7.42
CA ILE A 194 -6.77 -6.43 -7.87
C ILE A 194 -7.43 -7.66 -8.48
N ARG A 195 -8.66 -7.93 -8.11
CA ARG A 195 -9.42 -9.11 -8.55
C ARG A 195 -10.64 -8.69 -9.37
N PRO A 196 -11.24 -9.59 -10.17
CA PRO A 196 -12.44 -9.26 -10.97
C PRO A 196 -13.61 -8.73 -10.14
N GLU A 197 -13.78 -9.20 -8.90
CA GLU A 197 -14.82 -8.74 -7.97
C GLU A 197 -14.61 -7.31 -7.47
N ASP A 198 -13.41 -6.75 -7.57
CA ASP A 198 -13.12 -5.37 -7.19
C ASP A 198 -13.67 -4.34 -8.20
N ALA A 199 -14.17 -4.81 -9.37
CA ALA A 199 -14.62 -3.92 -10.45
C ALA A 199 -15.70 -2.93 -10.00
N ALA A 200 -16.69 -3.38 -9.24
CA ALA A 200 -17.79 -2.52 -8.77
C ALA A 200 -17.32 -1.44 -7.79
N TYR A 201 -16.25 -1.72 -7.05
CA TYR A 201 -15.63 -0.78 -6.13
C TYR A 201 -14.68 0.19 -6.82
N LEU A 202 -13.90 -0.29 -7.79
CA LEU A 202 -12.87 0.51 -8.47
C LEU A 202 -13.41 1.34 -9.64
N ILE A 203 -14.49 0.87 -10.28
CA ILE A 203 -15.11 1.53 -11.45
C ILE A 203 -16.45 2.09 -11.00
N TYR A 204 -16.43 3.31 -10.50
CA TYR A 204 -17.64 4.05 -10.15
C TYR A 204 -17.63 5.44 -10.79
N ASP A 205 -18.82 5.98 -11.01
CA ASP A 205 -18.97 7.34 -11.51
C ASP A 205 -18.99 8.30 -10.31
N ALA A 206 -17.99 9.18 -10.24
CA ALA A 206 -17.99 10.24 -9.24
C ALA A 206 -19.17 11.21 -9.51
N THR A 207 -19.95 11.49 -8.49
CA THR A 207 -21.17 12.32 -8.62
C THR A 207 -20.84 13.80 -8.83
N SER A 208 -19.63 14.22 -8.49
CA SER A 208 -19.13 15.60 -8.67
C SER A 208 -17.74 15.63 -9.31
N PRO A 209 -17.46 16.59 -10.22
CA PRO A 209 -16.12 16.81 -10.75
C PRO A 209 -15.07 17.14 -9.69
N GLU A 210 -15.50 17.61 -8.53
CA GLU A 210 -14.63 17.97 -7.39
C GLU A 210 -14.22 16.77 -6.53
N GLN A 211 -14.90 15.62 -6.71
CA GLN A 211 -14.61 14.40 -5.97
C GLN A 211 -13.31 13.75 -6.43
N GLU A 212 -12.56 13.19 -5.49
CA GLU A 212 -11.44 12.33 -5.82
C GLU A 212 -11.93 11.06 -6.51
N ALA A 213 -11.26 10.64 -7.59
CA ALA A 213 -11.71 9.51 -8.40
C ALA A 213 -10.58 8.83 -9.15
N PHE A 214 -10.79 7.55 -9.51
CA PHE A 214 -9.88 6.75 -10.29
C PHE A 214 -10.47 6.40 -11.66
N PHE A 215 -9.67 6.58 -12.71
CA PHE A 215 -10.06 6.32 -14.09
C PHE A 215 -9.06 5.36 -14.72
N PHE A 216 -9.48 4.17 -15.04
CA PHE A 216 -8.64 3.12 -15.59
C PHE A 216 -8.68 3.11 -17.12
N TYR A 217 -7.52 2.95 -17.75
CA TYR A 217 -7.39 2.99 -19.20
C TYR A 217 -6.54 1.85 -19.75
N MET A 218 -6.93 1.35 -20.91
CA MET A 218 -6.09 0.52 -21.77
C MET A 218 -5.57 1.36 -22.93
N VAL A 219 -4.27 1.21 -23.23
CA VAL A 219 -3.62 1.79 -24.40
C VAL A 219 -3.70 0.79 -25.54
N LYS A 220 -4.29 1.17 -26.67
CA LYS A 220 -4.53 0.30 -27.81
C LYS A 220 -3.77 0.76 -29.05
N GLU A 221 -3.02 -0.15 -29.68
CA GLU A 221 -2.46 0.00 -31.02
C GLU A 221 -3.12 -1.04 -31.94
N ASN A 222 -3.85 -0.62 -32.97
CA ASN A 222 -4.59 -1.53 -33.87
C ASN A 222 -5.42 -2.57 -33.10
N ASP A 223 -6.23 -2.14 -32.15
CA ASP A 223 -7.06 -2.96 -31.23
C ASP A 223 -6.29 -3.88 -30.25
N ARG A 224 -4.98 -4.03 -30.41
CA ARG A 224 -4.14 -4.75 -29.45
C ARG A 224 -3.88 -3.89 -28.21
N THR A 225 -3.99 -4.46 -27.01
CA THR A 225 -3.55 -3.79 -25.78
C THR A 225 -2.03 -3.76 -25.73
N VAL A 226 -1.46 -2.58 -25.65
CA VAL A 226 -0.01 -2.30 -25.57
C VAL A 226 0.37 -1.53 -24.30
N GLY A 227 -0.60 -1.29 -23.44
CA GLY A 227 -0.39 -0.65 -22.15
C GLY A 227 -1.66 -0.55 -21.32
N THR A 228 -1.43 -0.30 -20.03
CA THR A 228 -2.47 0.06 -19.07
C THR A 228 -1.93 1.10 -18.10
N PHE A 229 -2.80 1.94 -17.61
CA PHE A 229 -2.55 2.87 -16.53
C PHE A 229 -3.88 3.29 -15.89
N PHE A 230 -3.82 3.96 -14.76
CA PHE A 230 -4.96 4.69 -14.26
C PHE A 230 -4.60 6.13 -13.89
N LEU A 231 -5.59 6.99 -13.92
CA LEU A 231 -5.51 8.36 -13.47
C LEU A 231 -6.16 8.46 -12.10
N ALA A 232 -5.44 9.00 -11.15
CA ALA A 232 -5.99 9.38 -9.85
C ALA A 232 -6.20 10.90 -9.84
N ARG A 233 -7.46 11.32 -9.85
CA ARG A 233 -7.83 12.73 -9.70
C ARG A 233 -7.95 13.05 -8.22
N TRP A 234 -7.12 13.98 -7.79
CA TRP A 234 -7.12 14.55 -6.45
C TRP A 234 -7.62 16.00 -6.54
N GLU A 235 -8.00 16.59 -5.42
CA GLU A 235 -8.48 17.98 -5.36
C GLU A 235 -7.63 18.99 -6.17
N LYS A 236 -6.30 18.81 -6.18
CA LYS A 236 -5.36 19.81 -6.75
C LYS A 236 -4.40 19.24 -7.80
N ARG A 237 -4.60 18.02 -8.27
CA ARG A 237 -3.70 17.39 -9.24
C ARG A 237 -4.30 16.15 -9.88
N LEU A 238 -3.70 15.76 -10.98
CA LEU A 238 -3.97 14.50 -11.69
C LEU A 238 -2.70 13.65 -11.70
N ASP A 239 -2.74 12.47 -11.09
CA ASP A 239 -1.62 11.53 -11.07
C ASP A 239 -1.83 10.43 -12.11
N ILE A 240 -0.82 10.17 -12.95
CA ILE A 240 -0.74 8.94 -13.76
C ILE A 240 -0.09 7.88 -12.88
N VAL A 241 -0.82 6.79 -12.61
CA VAL A 241 -0.44 5.75 -11.67
C VAL A 241 -0.39 4.38 -12.36
N GLU A 242 0.45 3.49 -11.89
CA GLU A 242 0.65 2.13 -12.42
C GLU A 242 0.80 2.09 -13.95
N LEU A 243 1.66 2.92 -14.50
CA LEU A 243 1.90 2.99 -15.95
C LEU A 243 2.71 1.78 -16.41
N TYR A 244 2.05 0.82 -17.09
CA TYR A 244 2.66 -0.35 -17.75
C TYR A 244 2.50 -0.23 -19.27
N LEU A 245 3.61 -0.29 -20.01
CA LEU A 245 3.63 -0.17 -21.47
C LEU A 245 4.56 -1.22 -22.08
N ASP A 246 4.20 -1.76 -23.26
CA ASP A 246 5.08 -2.63 -24.05
C ASP A 246 6.34 -1.89 -24.54
N SER A 247 6.26 -0.56 -24.67
CA SER A 247 7.37 0.26 -25.17
C SER A 247 7.26 1.71 -24.69
N HIS A 248 8.42 2.32 -24.43
CA HIS A 248 8.53 3.75 -24.07
C HIS A 248 8.00 4.70 -25.15
N ARG A 249 7.91 4.25 -26.42
CA ARG A 249 7.36 5.05 -27.54
C ARG A 249 5.93 5.54 -27.32
N TYR A 250 5.18 4.90 -26.43
CA TYR A 250 3.80 5.26 -26.10
C TYR A 250 3.67 6.28 -24.97
N VAL A 251 4.77 6.56 -24.25
CA VAL A 251 4.76 7.47 -23.08
C VAL A 251 4.24 8.86 -23.48
N ASP A 252 4.77 9.45 -24.56
CA ASP A 252 4.36 10.79 -24.98
C ASP A 252 2.86 10.85 -25.32
N SER A 253 2.28 9.77 -25.87
CA SER A 253 0.84 9.68 -26.13
C SER A 253 0.02 9.65 -24.84
N VAL A 254 0.49 8.91 -23.82
CA VAL A 254 -0.14 8.87 -22.49
C VAL A 254 -0.07 10.25 -21.82
N LEU A 255 1.08 10.92 -21.87
CA LEU A 255 1.25 12.24 -21.29
C LEU A 255 0.33 13.27 -21.97
N ARG A 256 0.27 13.30 -23.31
CA ARG A 256 -0.65 14.19 -24.04
C ARG A 256 -2.11 13.90 -23.76
N PHE A 257 -2.46 12.62 -23.56
CA PHE A 257 -3.82 12.24 -23.16
C PHE A 257 -4.18 12.76 -21.78
N ALA A 258 -3.31 12.55 -20.80
CA ALA A 258 -3.52 13.03 -19.43
C ALA A 258 -3.58 14.55 -19.35
N GLU A 259 -2.70 15.28 -20.08
CA GLU A 259 -2.71 16.74 -20.15
C GLU A 259 -4.01 17.30 -20.75
N ARG A 260 -4.59 16.64 -21.78
CA ARG A 260 -5.89 17.05 -22.32
C ARG A 260 -7.01 16.88 -21.30
N LEU A 261 -7.06 15.71 -20.63
CA LEU A 261 -8.06 15.50 -19.58
C LEU A 261 -7.90 16.46 -18.42
N ALA A 262 -6.66 16.72 -18.01
CA ALA A 262 -6.37 17.67 -16.96
C ALA A 262 -6.79 19.10 -17.32
N HIS A 263 -6.63 19.50 -18.60
CA HIS A 263 -7.13 20.77 -19.12
C HIS A 263 -8.65 20.87 -19.02
N ASP A 264 -9.35 19.78 -19.40
CA ASP A 264 -10.82 19.68 -19.33
C ASP A 264 -11.33 19.67 -17.88
N TRP A 265 -10.47 19.35 -16.91
CA TRP A 265 -10.73 19.37 -15.47
C TRP A 265 -10.03 20.57 -14.79
N ASP A 266 -10.39 21.77 -15.20
CA ASP A 266 -9.93 23.07 -14.63
C ASP A 266 -8.39 23.26 -14.61
N GLY A 267 -7.67 22.59 -15.52
CA GLY A 267 -6.23 22.75 -15.68
C GLY A 267 -5.39 22.17 -14.55
N LEU A 268 -5.80 21.04 -14.02
CA LEU A 268 -5.05 20.34 -12.96
C LEU A 268 -3.60 20.05 -13.38
N PRO A 269 -2.59 20.29 -12.52
CA PRO A 269 -1.23 19.88 -12.83
C PRO A 269 -1.13 18.34 -12.89
N VAL A 270 -0.52 17.84 -13.97
CA VAL A 270 -0.28 16.42 -14.17
C VAL A 270 1.01 15.98 -13.53
N ARG A 271 1.00 14.82 -12.91
CA ARG A 271 2.16 14.17 -12.32
C ARG A 271 2.19 12.68 -12.70
N VAL A 272 3.37 12.12 -12.87
CA VAL A 272 3.55 10.67 -13.09
C VAL A 272 4.15 10.06 -11.84
N VAL A 273 3.45 9.10 -11.22
CA VAL A 273 4.03 8.25 -10.19
C VAL A 273 5.13 7.42 -10.83
N PRO A 274 6.34 7.32 -10.23
CA PRO A 274 7.48 6.67 -10.89
C PRO A 274 7.16 5.26 -11.36
N PRO A 275 7.19 4.99 -12.69
CA PRO A 275 6.91 3.67 -13.21
C PRO A 275 7.94 2.65 -12.73
N ASN A 276 7.49 1.43 -12.43
CA ASN A 276 8.40 0.36 -12.01
C ASN A 276 9.24 -0.20 -13.17
N GLN A 277 8.74 -0.13 -14.41
CA GLN A 277 9.50 -0.51 -15.60
C GLN A 277 10.65 0.49 -15.84
N LYS A 278 11.90 0.06 -15.73
CA LYS A 278 13.08 0.92 -15.82
C LYS A 278 13.11 1.79 -17.06
N GLN A 279 12.89 1.22 -18.25
CA GLN A 279 12.90 1.96 -19.52
C GLN A 279 11.80 3.04 -19.58
N ILE A 280 10.61 2.73 -19.07
CA ILE A 280 9.51 3.70 -19.00
C ILE A 280 9.86 4.83 -18.04
N ARG A 281 10.41 4.51 -16.88
CA ARG A 281 10.84 5.47 -15.86
C ARG A 281 11.91 6.42 -16.38
N GLU A 282 12.92 5.90 -17.05
CA GLU A 282 13.99 6.70 -17.66
C GLU A 282 13.45 7.66 -18.73
N TYR A 283 12.52 7.17 -19.56
CA TYR A 283 11.89 8.00 -20.58
C TYR A 283 10.98 9.08 -20.00
N VAL A 284 10.17 8.73 -18.99
CA VAL A 284 9.33 9.68 -18.24
C VAL A 284 10.18 10.78 -17.60
N SER A 285 11.31 10.43 -16.98
CA SER A 285 12.18 11.41 -16.31
C SER A 285 12.72 12.49 -17.27
N ALA A 286 12.88 12.19 -18.56
CA ALA A 286 13.26 13.15 -19.58
C ALA A 286 12.11 14.10 -20.04
N ARG A 287 10.88 13.85 -19.62
CA ARG A 287 9.66 14.62 -19.94
C ARG A 287 9.10 15.37 -18.72
N THR A 288 9.75 15.25 -17.61
CA THR A 288 9.28 15.79 -16.32
C THR A 288 10.37 16.67 -15.72
N GLN A 289 10.01 17.48 -14.74
CA GLN A 289 10.98 18.14 -13.88
C GLN A 289 11.63 17.08 -12.97
N ALA A 290 12.95 17.20 -12.79
CA ALA A 290 13.76 16.15 -12.14
C ALA A 290 13.45 15.87 -10.65
N GLU A 291 12.62 16.65 -10.00
CA GLU A 291 12.31 16.48 -8.59
C GLU A 291 11.14 15.51 -8.39
N VAL A 292 11.42 14.41 -7.72
CA VAL A 292 10.40 13.55 -7.14
C VAL A 292 9.77 14.30 -5.97
N LEU A 293 8.60 14.86 -6.16
CA LEU A 293 7.85 15.51 -5.08
C LEU A 293 7.60 14.52 -3.94
N GLY A 294 7.77 15.01 -2.74
CA GLY A 294 7.79 14.36 -1.44
C GLY A 294 7.22 12.95 -1.37
N ARG A 295 8.05 12.01 -1.03
CA ARG A 295 7.64 10.63 -0.81
C ARG A 295 6.81 10.55 0.45
N TYR A 296 5.63 9.94 0.36
CA TYR A 296 4.90 9.43 1.48
C TYR A 296 5.17 7.92 1.59
N ALA A 297 4.79 7.30 2.70
CA ALA A 297 5.02 5.88 2.88
C ALA A 297 3.84 5.22 3.60
N TRP A 298 3.56 3.97 3.24
CA TRP A 298 2.68 3.12 4.00
C TRP A 298 3.27 2.82 5.38
N TYR A 299 2.45 2.97 6.39
CA TYR A 299 2.69 2.35 7.67
C TYR A 299 2.42 0.86 7.59
N ILE A 300 3.39 0.08 7.96
CA ILE A 300 3.33 -1.38 7.99
C ILE A 300 3.56 -1.85 9.43
N LYS A 301 2.72 -2.79 9.87
CA LYS A 301 2.95 -3.56 11.08
C LYS A 301 2.98 -5.03 10.72
N ILE A 302 4.00 -5.75 11.18
CA ILE A 302 4.12 -7.21 11.05
C ILE A 302 3.64 -7.83 12.36
N PRO A 303 2.41 -8.38 12.43
CA PRO A 303 1.86 -8.92 13.68
C PRO A 303 2.67 -10.11 14.20
N SER A 304 3.22 -10.91 13.30
CA SER A 304 4.04 -12.08 13.61
C SER A 304 5.24 -12.18 12.68
N ILE A 305 6.43 -11.88 13.21
CA ILE A 305 7.69 -12.04 12.46
C ILE A 305 7.89 -13.48 11.96
N PRO A 306 7.67 -14.55 12.75
CA PRO A 306 7.77 -15.90 12.22
C PRO A 306 6.86 -16.14 11.02
N ARG A 307 5.57 -15.79 11.14
CA ARG A 307 4.62 -15.98 10.04
C ARG A 307 5.02 -15.21 8.78
N PHE A 308 5.51 -13.97 8.93
CA PHE A 308 6.01 -13.20 7.80
C PHE A 308 7.19 -13.90 7.11
N ILE A 309 8.19 -14.34 7.89
CA ILE A 309 9.37 -15.06 7.39
C ILE A 309 8.94 -16.36 6.68
N GLU A 310 8.05 -17.16 7.28
CA GLU A 310 7.50 -18.39 6.69
C GLU A 310 6.80 -18.09 5.35
N THR A 311 6.02 -17.01 5.28
CA THR A 311 5.31 -16.60 4.07
C THR A 311 6.26 -16.28 2.92
N ILE A 312 7.34 -15.54 3.18
CA ILE A 312 8.29 -15.15 2.13
C ILE A 312 9.43 -16.16 1.92
N SER A 313 9.49 -17.21 2.73
CA SER A 313 10.60 -18.19 2.71
C SER A 313 10.82 -18.89 1.35
N PRO A 314 9.80 -19.11 0.49
CA PRO A 314 10.06 -19.64 -0.85
C PRO A 314 11.02 -18.79 -1.67
N LEU A 315 11.09 -17.48 -1.41
CA LEU A 315 12.02 -16.57 -2.09
C LEU A 315 13.48 -16.74 -1.63
N PHE A 316 13.73 -17.36 -0.47
CA PHE A 316 15.07 -17.47 0.07
C PHE A 316 15.96 -18.38 -0.79
N SER A 317 15.43 -19.52 -1.25
CA SER A 317 16.18 -20.42 -2.13
C SER A 317 16.60 -19.75 -3.44
N ASP A 318 15.69 -18.94 -4.03
CA ASP A 318 16.02 -18.18 -5.24
C ASP A 318 17.04 -17.08 -4.97
N ARG A 319 16.96 -16.41 -3.81
CA ARG A 319 17.92 -15.38 -3.40
C ARG A 319 19.30 -15.94 -3.10
N LEU A 320 19.39 -17.16 -2.61
CA LEU A 320 20.67 -17.82 -2.28
C LEU A 320 21.32 -18.50 -3.47
N ARG A 321 20.59 -18.83 -4.54
CA ARG A 321 21.00 -19.70 -5.67
C ARG A 321 22.33 -19.30 -6.30
N ASP A 322 22.51 -18.02 -6.61
CA ASP A 322 23.69 -17.52 -7.32
C ASP A 322 24.67 -16.80 -6.37
N THR A 323 24.77 -17.29 -5.12
CA THR A 323 25.60 -16.69 -4.09
C THR A 323 26.47 -17.73 -3.39
N GLU A 324 27.42 -17.28 -2.60
CA GLU A 324 28.25 -18.13 -1.73
C GLU A 324 27.42 -18.91 -0.67
N PHE A 325 26.15 -18.56 -0.52
CA PHE A 325 25.23 -19.17 0.44
C PHE A 325 24.32 -20.26 -0.16
N LEU A 326 24.56 -20.70 -1.40
CA LEU A 326 23.77 -21.75 -2.08
C LEU A 326 23.56 -22.99 -1.19
N ASP A 327 24.61 -23.44 -0.51
CA ASP A 327 24.60 -24.61 0.37
C ASP A 327 24.66 -24.25 1.86
N PHE A 328 24.28 -23.03 2.22
CA PHE A 328 24.35 -22.57 3.60
C PHE A 328 23.57 -23.49 4.55
N THR A 329 24.25 -23.97 5.60
CA THR A 329 23.65 -24.71 6.71
C THR A 329 23.99 -24.00 8.01
N GLY A 330 22.95 -23.59 8.75
CA GLY A 330 23.13 -22.84 9.98
C GLY A 330 21.89 -22.02 10.36
N GLU A 331 22.07 -21.12 11.30
CA GLU A 331 21.01 -20.26 11.83
C GLU A 331 21.37 -18.78 11.69
N LEU A 332 20.41 -17.96 11.30
CA LEU A 332 20.48 -16.50 11.45
C LEU A 332 19.67 -16.11 12.69
N ARG A 333 20.38 -15.68 13.75
CA ARG A 333 19.77 -15.27 15.01
C ARG A 333 19.58 -13.74 15.04
N VAL A 334 18.33 -13.31 15.22
CA VAL A 334 17.90 -11.91 15.20
C VAL A 334 17.28 -11.54 16.53
N THR A 335 17.65 -10.40 17.12
CA THR A 335 16.96 -9.85 18.28
C THR A 335 16.45 -8.43 18.02
N THR A 336 15.23 -8.16 18.50
CA THR A 336 14.64 -6.82 18.53
C THR A 336 14.83 -6.13 19.88
N TYR A 337 15.81 -6.56 20.67
CA TYR A 337 16.05 -6.15 22.07
C TYR A 337 14.94 -6.55 23.05
N LYS A 338 13.75 -6.92 22.54
CA LYS A 338 12.59 -7.38 23.33
C LYS A 338 12.18 -8.82 22.97
N LYS A 339 12.52 -9.30 21.78
CA LYS A 339 12.17 -10.63 21.28
C LYS A 339 13.30 -11.15 20.42
N GLY A 340 13.60 -12.46 20.57
CA GLY A 340 14.57 -13.16 19.75
C GLY A 340 13.91 -14.07 18.72
N TYR A 341 14.60 -14.29 17.62
CA TYR A 341 14.21 -15.20 16.54
C TYR A 341 15.41 -15.96 16.03
N SER A 342 15.23 -17.22 15.64
CA SER A 342 16.23 -18.00 14.91
C SER A 342 15.64 -18.50 13.61
N ILE A 343 16.27 -18.17 12.49
CA ILE A 343 15.89 -18.58 11.13
C ILE A 343 16.87 -19.65 10.70
N SER A 344 16.41 -20.88 10.48
CA SER A 344 17.25 -22.04 10.25
C SER A 344 17.28 -22.43 8.77
N PHE A 345 18.46 -22.81 8.30
CA PHE A 345 18.72 -23.26 6.94
C PHE A 345 19.49 -24.58 6.94
N GLU A 346 19.26 -25.41 5.95
CA GLU A 346 20.02 -26.61 5.65
C GLU A 346 20.20 -26.73 4.14
N ARG A 347 21.45 -26.73 3.67
CA ARG A 347 21.82 -26.75 2.26
C ARG A 347 21.05 -25.69 1.44
N GLY A 348 21.11 -24.44 1.87
CA GLY A 348 20.42 -23.33 1.25
C GLY A 348 18.89 -23.32 1.35
N SER A 349 18.29 -24.35 1.93
CA SER A 349 16.84 -24.47 2.09
C SER A 349 16.39 -23.98 3.46
N PHE A 350 15.36 -23.14 3.48
CA PHE A 350 14.70 -22.70 4.73
C PHE A 350 14.07 -23.89 5.45
N LYS A 351 14.32 -24.01 6.75
CA LYS A 351 13.78 -25.10 7.60
C LYS A 351 12.74 -24.62 8.60
N GLY A 352 12.78 -23.37 8.98
CA GLY A 352 11.82 -22.82 9.92
C GLY A 352 12.34 -21.57 10.62
N VAL A 353 11.42 -20.95 11.35
CA VAL A 353 11.74 -19.81 12.23
C VAL A 353 11.16 -20.05 13.61
N THR A 354 11.96 -19.88 14.64
CA THR A 354 11.56 -20.08 16.03
C THR A 354 11.72 -18.81 16.85
N LYS A 355 10.76 -18.56 17.76
CA LYS A 355 10.93 -17.52 18.78
C LYS A 355 11.92 -18.02 19.83
N LYS A 356 12.84 -17.14 20.22
CA LYS A 356 13.74 -17.38 21.35
C LYS A 356 13.27 -16.61 22.56
N SER A 357 13.54 -17.15 23.74
CA SER A 357 13.26 -16.46 24.99
C SER A 357 14.10 -15.18 25.10
N GLU A 358 13.56 -14.10 25.69
CA GLU A 358 14.30 -12.88 26.02
C GLU A 358 15.52 -13.15 26.94
N ARG A 359 15.45 -14.27 27.70
CA ARG A 359 16.51 -14.73 28.61
C ARG A 359 17.50 -15.69 27.95
N ASP A 360 17.34 -15.98 26.64
CA ASP A 360 18.29 -16.82 25.92
C ASP A 360 19.62 -16.04 25.77
N PRO A 361 20.70 -16.45 26.46
CA PRO A 361 21.99 -15.76 26.43
C PRO A 361 22.74 -15.98 25.11
N GLY A 362 22.08 -16.61 24.11
CA GLY A 362 22.68 -16.93 22.84
C GLY A 362 23.22 -15.71 22.11
N GLU A 363 24.30 -15.91 21.37
CA GLU A 363 24.87 -14.87 20.52
C GLU A 363 23.93 -14.54 19.36
N TYR A 364 23.56 -13.26 19.23
CA TYR A 364 22.74 -12.79 18.12
C TYR A 364 23.63 -12.23 17.01
N HIS A 365 23.30 -12.65 15.77
CA HIS A 365 23.98 -12.19 14.57
C HIS A 365 23.50 -10.81 14.10
N LEU A 366 22.21 -10.53 14.30
CA LEU A 366 21.58 -9.24 14.01
C LEU A 366 20.82 -8.72 15.22
N ARG A 367 21.17 -7.53 15.66
CA ARG A 367 20.46 -6.75 16.67
C ARG A 367 19.82 -5.56 15.99
N ILE A 368 18.50 -5.40 16.11
CA ILE A 368 17.77 -4.40 15.34
C ILE A 368 16.45 -4.05 16.04
N PRO A 369 16.13 -2.77 16.30
CA PRO A 369 14.83 -2.38 16.85
C PRO A 369 13.66 -2.83 15.96
N ASN A 370 12.49 -3.13 16.57
CA ASN A 370 11.37 -3.72 15.86
C ASN A 370 10.90 -2.94 14.62
N GLY A 371 10.84 -1.60 14.70
CA GLY A 371 10.48 -0.75 13.56
C GLY A 371 11.49 -0.88 12.40
N HIS A 372 12.79 -0.87 12.71
CA HIS A 372 13.83 -1.05 11.70
C HIS A 372 13.87 -2.47 11.14
N LEU A 373 13.54 -3.49 11.95
CA LEU A 373 13.33 -4.85 11.44
C LEU A 373 12.20 -4.88 10.43
N THR A 374 11.08 -4.20 10.69
CA THR A 374 9.98 -4.08 9.72
C THR A 374 10.47 -3.44 8.42
N ARG A 375 11.26 -2.36 8.47
CA ARG A 375 11.84 -1.70 7.28
C ARG A 375 12.77 -2.63 6.50
N LEU A 376 13.62 -3.40 7.18
CA LEU A 376 14.51 -4.39 6.58
C LEU A 376 13.73 -5.52 5.92
N LEU A 377 12.78 -6.13 6.61
CA LEU A 377 11.98 -7.25 6.11
C LEU A 377 11.13 -6.87 4.89
N MET A 378 10.60 -5.64 4.89
CA MET A 378 9.89 -5.08 3.74
C MET A 378 10.82 -4.63 2.60
N GLY A 379 12.15 -4.68 2.78
CA GLY A 379 13.12 -4.18 1.81
C GLY A 379 13.02 -2.67 1.56
N TYR A 380 12.37 -1.94 2.45
CA TYR A 380 12.24 -0.49 2.38
C TYR A 380 13.58 0.21 2.58
N GLU A 381 14.40 -0.34 3.48
CA GLU A 381 15.80 0.01 3.65
C GLU A 381 16.65 -1.26 3.74
N THR A 382 17.83 -1.20 3.18
CA THR A 382 18.83 -2.26 3.32
C THR A 382 19.46 -2.27 4.71
N LEU A 383 20.09 -3.38 5.07
CA LEU A 383 20.88 -3.45 6.32
C LEU A 383 21.92 -2.33 6.42
N ASP A 384 22.55 -1.99 5.31
CA ASP A 384 23.62 -0.99 5.29
C ASP A 384 23.08 0.44 5.43
N GLU A 385 21.96 0.74 4.76
CA GLU A 385 21.25 2.00 4.93
C GLU A 385 20.86 2.19 6.41
N LEU A 386 20.25 1.16 7.01
CA LEU A 386 19.86 1.20 8.43
C LEU A 386 21.06 1.36 9.37
N ALA A 387 22.11 0.57 9.17
CA ALA A 387 23.30 0.61 10.05
C ALA A 387 24.10 1.93 9.94
N THR A 388 23.85 2.74 8.88
CA THR A 388 24.53 4.03 8.69
C THR A 388 23.95 5.11 9.60
N HIS A 389 22.63 5.08 9.86
CA HIS A 389 21.97 6.14 10.64
C HIS A 389 21.37 5.66 11.97
N GLU A 390 21.35 4.33 12.22
CA GLU A 390 20.79 3.74 13.42
C GLU A 390 21.86 2.93 14.21
N PRO A 391 22.44 3.49 15.24
CA PRO A 391 23.48 2.81 16.06
C PRO A 391 23.02 1.48 16.67
N ASP A 392 21.71 1.35 16.92
CA ASP A 392 21.10 0.13 17.46
C ASP A 392 20.93 -0.98 16.44
N VAL A 393 21.28 -0.73 15.16
CA VAL A 393 21.33 -1.76 14.12
C VAL A 393 22.74 -2.31 13.99
N GLN A 394 22.97 -3.48 14.57
CA GLN A 394 24.26 -4.13 14.62
C GLN A 394 24.18 -5.53 14.01
N CYS A 395 25.09 -5.83 13.10
CA CYS A 395 25.20 -7.14 12.46
C CYS A 395 26.64 -7.64 12.53
N SER A 396 26.81 -8.92 12.89
CA SER A 396 28.12 -9.58 12.86
C SER A 396 28.68 -9.58 11.45
N ALA A 397 30.00 -9.39 11.31
CA ALA A 397 30.66 -9.34 10.01
C ALA A 397 30.43 -10.63 9.19
N ALA A 398 30.43 -11.78 9.86
CA ALA A 398 30.24 -13.09 9.22
C ALA A 398 28.83 -13.27 8.61
N MET A 399 27.77 -12.69 9.22
CA MET A 399 26.40 -12.88 8.77
C MET A 399 25.85 -11.69 7.96
N ARG A 400 26.57 -10.58 7.91
CA ARG A 400 26.15 -9.40 7.15
C ARG A 400 25.88 -9.70 5.67
N PRO A 401 26.73 -10.47 4.93
CA PRO A 401 26.45 -10.83 3.54
C PRO A 401 25.17 -11.66 3.41
N LEU A 402 24.95 -12.64 4.28
CA LEU A 402 23.73 -13.46 4.27
C LEU A 402 22.47 -12.59 4.46
N VAL A 403 22.48 -11.66 5.43
CA VAL A 403 21.34 -10.76 5.68
C VAL A 403 21.03 -9.89 4.44
N ARG A 404 22.07 -9.37 3.75
CA ARG A 404 21.91 -8.60 2.50
C ARG A 404 21.25 -9.42 1.38
N VAL A 405 21.61 -10.70 1.27
CA VAL A 405 21.04 -11.61 0.28
C VAL A 405 19.60 -11.96 0.61
N LEU A 406 19.33 -12.30 1.87
CA LEU A 406 17.98 -12.69 2.31
C LEU A 406 16.98 -11.52 2.27
N PHE A 407 17.41 -10.30 2.60
CA PHE A 407 16.56 -9.12 2.71
C PHE A 407 17.08 -7.97 1.84
N PRO A 408 16.97 -8.10 0.51
CA PRO A 408 17.43 -7.07 -0.43
C PRO A 408 16.48 -5.86 -0.42
N LYS A 409 16.94 -4.76 -1.06
CA LYS A 409 16.07 -3.62 -1.39
C LYS A 409 14.91 -4.08 -2.28
N LEU A 410 13.70 -3.66 -1.94
CA LEU A 410 12.47 -3.93 -2.70
C LEU A 410 11.78 -2.61 -3.06
N GLU A 411 10.99 -2.64 -4.11
CA GLU A 411 10.10 -1.54 -4.47
C GLU A 411 8.67 -1.81 -3.95
N ALA A 412 7.81 -0.81 -4.02
CA ALA A 412 6.40 -0.97 -3.75
C ALA A 412 5.58 -0.25 -4.83
N ALA A 413 4.61 -0.96 -5.38
CA ALA A 413 3.57 -0.45 -6.25
C ALA A 413 2.23 -0.79 -5.59
N VAL A 414 1.98 -0.14 -4.46
CA VAL A 414 0.77 -0.30 -3.67
C VAL A 414 0.18 1.09 -3.52
N ASP A 415 -0.76 1.39 -4.38
CA ASP A 415 -1.51 2.63 -4.30
C ASP A 415 -2.79 2.42 -3.48
N PRO A 416 -3.19 3.41 -2.67
CA PRO A 416 -4.46 3.35 -1.98
C PRO A 416 -5.58 3.51 -3.01
N PHE A 417 -6.52 2.58 -3.00
CA PHE A 417 -7.77 2.69 -3.73
C PHE A 417 -8.88 2.93 -2.70
N TYR A 418 -9.16 4.19 -2.40
CA TYR A 418 -10.33 4.57 -1.60
C TYR A 418 -11.05 5.75 -2.16
#